data_d2afe6ccff8dff405ccf5324aeae4801
#
_entry.id   d2afe6ccff8dff405ccf5324aeae4801
#
_cell.length_a   1.000
_cell.length_b   1.000
_cell.length_c   1.000
_cell.angle_alpha   90.00
_cell.angle_beta   90.00
_cell.angle_gamma   90.00
#
_symmetry.space_group_name_H-M   'P 1'
#
loop_
_entity.id
_entity.type
_entity.pdbx_description
1 polymer ?
#
loop_
_entity_poly.entity_id
_entity_poly.type
_entity_poly.pdbx_seq_one_letter_code
_entity_poly.pdbx_strand_id
1 'polypeptide(L)'
;MQDIINGRCGWCGVDELYVKYHDQEWGKLVTDDKTLFEFLVLESAQAGLNWITILRKREGYRKAFCHFDAEQVAQMTDEDVKRLMQFDGIVKNRLKIKSAITNAKLFLAIQKEFGSFYDYTLSFFPDRKPIIHTFRSLSEIPVSSPESDAMSKDMKKRGFKFFGTTICYAHLQASGFINDHLKDCICRKK
;
A
#
# COMPACT_ATOMS: atom_id res chain seq x y z
N MET A 1 -9.08 -21.20 5.92
CA MET A 1 -7.66 -20.97 5.58
C MET A 1 -6.87 -21.29 6.85
N GLN A 2 -5.70 -21.94 6.76
CA GLN A 2 -4.86 -22.16 7.95
C GLN A 2 -4.25 -20.82 8.38
N ASP A 3 -4.18 -20.56 9.69
CA ASP A 3 -3.61 -19.32 10.22
C ASP A 3 -2.09 -19.23 10.01
N ILE A 4 -1.40 -20.37 10.16
CA ILE A 4 0.05 -20.48 9.93
C ILE A 4 0.33 -21.60 8.92
N ILE A 5 1.16 -21.29 7.91
CA ILE A 5 1.68 -22.22 6.91
C ILE A 5 3.21 -22.08 6.90
N ASN A 6 3.93 -23.17 7.16
CA ASN A 6 5.41 -23.16 7.19
C ASN A 6 6.01 -22.03 8.07
N GLY A 7 5.39 -21.77 9.22
CA GLY A 7 5.82 -20.72 10.17
C GLY A 7 5.46 -19.30 9.74
N ARG A 8 4.65 -19.07 8.69
CA ARG A 8 4.25 -17.77 8.14
C ARG A 8 2.75 -17.56 8.26
N CYS A 9 2.32 -16.31 8.23
CA CYS A 9 0.89 -15.99 8.15
C CYS A 9 0.26 -16.68 6.94
N GLY A 10 -0.81 -17.44 7.15
CA GLY A 10 -1.39 -18.33 6.15
C GLY A 10 -1.90 -17.65 4.88
N TRP A 11 -2.13 -16.33 4.94
CA TRP A 11 -2.58 -15.57 3.78
C TRP A 11 -1.56 -15.55 2.62
N CYS A 12 -0.25 -15.64 2.88
CA CYS A 12 0.77 -15.66 1.82
C CYS A 12 0.89 -17.02 1.12
N GLY A 13 0.30 -18.09 1.69
CA GLY A 13 0.31 -19.43 1.10
C GLY A 13 1.72 -19.97 0.88
N VAL A 14 1.94 -20.56 -0.30
CA VAL A 14 3.22 -21.19 -0.70
C VAL A 14 3.78 -20.64 -2.01
N ASP A 15 3.16 -19.63 -2.62
CA ASP A 15 3.67 -18.97 -3.82
C ASP A 15 4.94 -18.21 -3.46
N GLU A 16 6.05 -18.49 -4.16
CA GLU A 16 7.37 -17.95 -3.84
C GLU A 16 7.42 -16.42 -3.82
N LEU A 17 6.72 -15.77 -4.77
CA LEU A 17 6.66 -14.32 -4.82
C LEU A 17 5.90 -13.74 -3.61
N TYR A 18 4.81 -14.41 -3.23
CA TYR A 18 4.00 -13.98 -2.10
C TYR A 18 4.72 -14.20 -0.77
N VAL A 19 5.39 -15.35 -0.62
CA VAL A 19 6.24 -15.66 0.54
C VAL A 19 7.39 -14.66 0.65
N LYS A 20 8.05 -14.32 -0.46
CA LYS A 20 9.11 -13.31 -0.47
C LYS A 20 8.60 -11.94 -0.01
N TYR A 21 7.44 -11.51 -0.51
CA TYR A 21 6.82 -10.27 -0.08
C TYR A 21 6.51 -10.28 1.42
N HIS A 22 5.89 -11.37 1.92
CA HIS A 22 5.59 -11.54 3.34
C HIS A 22 6.85 -11.45 4.22
N ASP A 23 7.94 -12.14 3.82
CA ASP A 23 9.14 -12.25 4.64
C ASP A 23 10.02 -10.99 4.59
N GLN A 24 10.01 -10.28 3.47
CA GLN A 24 10.99 -9.22 3.23
C GLN A 24 10.42 -7.81 3.26
N GLU A 25 9.09 -7.63 3.10
CA GLU A 25 8.49 -6.32 2.96
C GLU A 25 7.34 -6.08 3.94
N TRP A 26 6.33 -6.94 3.94
CA TRP A 26 5.11 -6.72 4.71
C TRP A 26 5.39 -6.58 6.22
N GLY A 27 4.79 -5.56 6.85
CA GLY A 27 4.98 -5.27 8.27
C GLY A 27 6.36 -4.69 8.64
N LYS A 28 7.21 -4.36 7.65
CA LYS A 28 8.48 -3.66 7.88
C LYS A 28 8.32 -2.17 7.63
N LEU A 29 8.71 -1.36 8.63
CA LEU A 29 8.55 0.08 8.54
C LEU A 29 9.33 0.68 7.39
N VAL A 30 8.61 1.33 6.48
CA VAL A 30 9.13 2.11 5.36
C VAL A 30 9.14 3.58 5.76
N THR A 31 10.29 4.22 5.61
CA THR A 31 10.49 5.63 5.97
C THR A 31 10.73 6.51 4.75
N ASP A 32 11.04 5.92 3.59
CA ASP A 32 11.27 6.67 2.37
C ASP A 32 9.96 6.86 1.58
N ASP A 33 9.73 8.09 1.18
CA ASP A 33 8.50 8.49 0.52
C ASP A 33 8.31 7.86 -0.87
N LYS A 34 9.38 7.49 -1.56
CA LYS A 34 9.27 6.83 -2.87
C LYS A 34 8.64 5.44 -2.74
N THR A 35 9.07 4.65 -1.77
CA THR A 35 8.48 3.34 -1.48
C THR A 35 7.06 3.49 -0.92
N LEU A 36 6.79 4.52 -0.11
CA LEU A 36 5.42 4.82 0.35
C LEU A 36 4.49 5.17 -0.81
N PHE A 37 4.98 5.93 -1.80
CA PHE A 37 4.21 6.22 -3.01
C PHE A 37 4.02 4.96 -3.89
N GLU A 38 5.03 4.09 -4.00
CA GLU A 38 4.89 2.79 -4.66
C GLU A 38 3.73 1.99 -4.04
N PHE A 39 3.72 1.80 -2.72
CA PHE A 39 2.63 1.09 -2.04
C PHE A 39 1.27 1.78 -2.22
N LEU A 40 1.22 3.11 -2.16
CA LEU A 40 -0.03 3.86 -2.39
C LEU A 40 -0.61 3.57 -3.78
N VAL A 41 0.22 3.55 -4.83
CA VAL A 41 -0.21 3.24 -6.20
C VAL A 41 -0.66 1.78 -6.31
N LEU A 42 0.12 0.84 -5.75
CA LEU A 42 -0.16 -0.60 -5.85
C LEU A 42 -1.42 -0.99 -5.07
N GLU A 43 -1.60 -0.50 -3.85
CA GLU A 43 -2.78 -0.76 -3.03
C GLU A 43 -4.04 -0.13 -3.65
N SER A 44 -3.95 1.08 -4.19
CA SER A 44 -5.06 1.68 -4.94
C SER A 44 -5.42 0.86 -6.19
N ALA A 45 -4.41 0.28 -6.84
CA ALA A 45 -4.62 -0.61 -8.00
C ALA A 45 -5.23 -1.95 -7.59
N GLN A 46 -4.96 -2.44 -6.37
CA GLN A 46 -5.47 -3.70 -5.85
C GLN A 46 -6.98 -3.67 -5.60
N ALA A 47 -7.59 -2.52 -5.34
CA ALA A 47 -9.02 -2.43 -5.02
C ALA A 47 -9.91 -3.34 -5.89
N GLY A 48 -10.55 -4.34 -5.26
CA GLY A 48 -11.37 -5.36 -5.92
C GLY A 48 -10.60 -6.50 -6.61
N LEU A 49 -9.27 -6.63 -6.37
CA LEU A 49 -8.42 -7.68 -6.89
C LEU A 49 -7.64 -8.37 -5.76
N ASN A 50 -7.05 -9.54 -6.08
CA ASN A 50 -6.13 -10.21 -5.17
C ASN A 50 -4.73 -9.55 -5.20
N TRP A 51 -4.10 -9.39 -4.05
CA TRP A 51 -2.78 -8.76 -3.93
C TRP A 51 -1.70 -9.46 -4.78
N ILE A 52 -1.68 -10.79 -4.83
CA ILE A 52 -0.74 -11.54 -5.67
C ILE A 52 -0.82 -11.14 -7.15
N THR A 53 -2.00 -10.76 -7.64
CA THR A 53 -2.17 -10.26 -9.03
C THR A 53 -1.40 -8.95 -9.23
N ILE A 54 -1.40 -8.07 -8.24
CA ILE A 54 -0.67 -6.80 -8.27
C ILE A 54 0.84 -7.05 -8.13
N LEU A 55 1.25 -7.93 -7.22
CA LEU A 55 2.67 -8.31 -7.06
C LEU A 55 3.28 -8.84 -8.37
N ARG A 56 2.57 -9.70 -9.09
CA ARG A 56 3.00 -10.21 -10.41
C ARG A 56 3.13 -9.11 -11.46
N LYS A 57 2.42 -8.01 -11.31
CA LYS A 57 2.46 -6.85 -12.22
C LYS A 57 3.33 -5.70 -11.70
N ARG A 58 3.97 -5.83 -10.53
CA ARG A 58 4.72 -4.77 -9.85
C ARG A 58 5.78 -4.13 -10.74
N GLU A 59 6.56 -4.95 -11.46
CA GLU A 59 7.57 -4.43 -12.40
C GLU A 59 6.94 -3.70 -13.60
N GLY A 60 5.76 -4.11 -14.04
CA GLY A 60 4.97 -3.39 -15.02
C GLY A 60 4.52 -2.03 -14.50
N TYR A 61 4.02 -1.97 -13.27
CA TYR A 61 3.69 -0.71 -12.60
C TYR A 61 4.90 0.20 -12.44
N ARG A 62 6.06 -0.34 -12.06
CA ARG A 62 7.32 0.40 -11.96
C ARG A 62 7.70 1.08 -13.27
N LYS A 63 7.61 0.35 -14.39
CA LYS A 63 7.86 0.88 -15.74
C LYS A 63 6.79 1.90 -16.17
N ALA A 64 5.52 1.61 -15.87
CA ALA A 64 4.38 2.45 -16.26
C ALA A 64 4.35 3.81 -15.56
N PHE A 65 4.76 3.84 -14.28
CA PHE A 65 4.67 5.00 -13.40
C PHE A 65 6.05 5.55 -13.01
N CYS A 66 6.97 5.65 -13.97
CA CYS A 66 8.27 6.33 -13.84
C CYS A 66 9.07 5.90 -12.61
N HIS A 67 9.15 4.57 -12.35
CA HIS A 67 9.81 4.01 -11.16
C HIS A 67 9.27 4.59 -9.83
N PHE A 68 7.98 4.93 -9.81
CA PHE A 68 7.27 5.56 -8.69
C PHE A 68 7.88 6.90 -8.26
N ASP A 69 8.40 7.66 -9.23
CA ASP A 69 8.74 9.05 -9.05
C ASP A 69 7.45 9.90 -9.08
N ALA A 70 7.03 10.38 -7.91
CA ALA A 70 5.76 11.09 -7.76
C ALA A 70 5.70 12.38 -8.58
N GLU A 71 6.84 13.08 -8.76
CA GLU A 71 6.91 14.31 -9.56
C GLU A 71 6.65 14.02 -11.03
N GLN A 72 7.29 12.97 -11.57
CA GLN A 72 7.08 12.56 -12.96
C GLN A 72 5.67 12.03 -13.19
N VAL A 73 5.14 11.21 -12.26
CA VAL A 73 3.77 10.69 -12.35
C VAL A 73 2.75 11.84 -12.30
N ALA A 74 2.96 12.85 -11.46
CA ALA A 74 2.06 14.01 -11.37
C ALA A 74 1.98 14.84 -12.66
N GLN A 75 2.99 14.76 -13.53
CA GLN A 75 3.04 15.44 -14.82
C GLN A 75 2.41 14.66 -15.97
N MET A 76 2.04 13.39 -15.75
CA MET A 76 1.42 12.56 -16.78
C MET A 76 0.11 13.17 -17.29
N THR A 77 -0.11 13.01 -18.58
CA THR A 77 -1.22 13.60 -19.36
C THR A 77 -2.28 12.56 -19.72
N ASP A 78 -3.37 12.99 -20.36
CA ASP A 78 -4.37 12.10 -20.91
C ASP A 78 -3.81 11.21 -22.05
N GLU A 79 -2.76 11.64 -22.74
CA GLU A 79 -2.05 10.83 -23.74
C GLU A 79 -1.30 9.67 -23.08
N ASP A 80 -0.67 9.91 -21.92
CA ASP A 80 -0.06 8.84 -21.12
C ASP A 80 -1.10 7.85 -20.64
N VAL A 81 -2.27 8.32 -20.21
CA VAL A 81 -3.39 7.43 -19.85
C VAL A 81 -3.81 6.54 -21.01
N LYS A 82 -3.91 7.10 -22.24
CA LYS A 82 -4.25 6.31 -23.45
C LYS A 82 -3.17 5.25 -23.73
N ARG A 83 -1.89 5.63 -23.63
CA ARG A 83 -0.75 4.72 -23.78
C ARG A 83 -0.77 3.60 -22.74
N LEU A 84 -0.99 3.93 -21.47
CA LEU A 84 -1.04 2.96 -20.37
C LEU A 84 -2.23 2.01 -20.47
N MET A 85 -3.34 2.42 -21.07
CA MET A 85 -4.48 1.53 -21.36
C MET A 85 -4.15 0.42 -22.38
N GLN A 86 -3.08 0.58 -23.17
CA GLN A 86 -2.58 -0.43 -24.10
C GLN A 86 -1.43 -1.28 -23.52
N PHE A 87 -0.90 -0.90 -22.35
CA PHE A 87 0.24 -1.58 -21.75
C PHE A 87 -0.21 -2.79 -20.89
N ASP A 88 0.26 -4.00 -21.24
CA ASP A 88 -0.15 -5.25 -20.58
C ASP A 88 0.45 -5.45 -19.18
N GLY A 89 1.46 -4.65 -18.82
CA GLY A 89 2.17 -4.76 -17.55
C GLY A 89 1.38 -4.33 -16.32
N ILE A 90 0.23 -3.67 -16.50
CA ILE A 90 -0.63 -3.16 -15.41
C ILE A 90 -2.08 -3.61 -15.56
N VAL A 91 -2.90 -3.34 -14.56
CA VAL A 91 -4.35 -3.49 -14.66
C VAL A 91 -4.91 -2.39 -15.55
N LYS A 92 -5.48 -2.75 -16.71
CA LYS A 92 -6.05 -1.84 -17.68
C LYS A 92 -7.39 -1.27 -17.20
N ASN A 93 -7.32 -0.36 -16.26
CA ASN A 93 -8.48 0.37 -15.75
C ASN A 93 -8.20 1.87 -15.78
N ARG A 94 -8.90 2.59 -16.67
CA ARG A 94 -8.71 4.03 -16.89
C ARG A 94 -8.85 4.85 -15.63
N LEU A 95 -9.81 4.51 -14.76
CA LEU A 95 -10.03 5.24 -13.51
C LEU A 95 -8.88 5.05 -12.53
N LYS A 96 -8.35 3.81 -12.42
CA LYS A 96 -7.18 3.51 -11.56
C LYS A 96 -5.91 4.20 -12.08
N ILE A 97 -5.70 4.23 -13.40
CA ILE A 97 -4.56 4.94 -14.00
C ILE A 97 -4.67 6.45 -13.72
N LYS A 98 -5.84 7.06 -13.96
CA LYS A 98 -6.06 8.48 -13.64
C LYS A 98 -5.93 8.78 -12.15
N SER A 99 -6.36 7.85 -11.28
CA SER A 99 -6.22 8.04 -9.84
C SER A 99 -4.77 8.07 -9.40
N ALA A 100 -3.88 7.26 -9.98
CA ALA A 100 -2.45 7.29 -9.66
C ALA A 100 -1.85 8.68 -9.95
N ILE A 101 -2.23 9.31 -11.07
CA ILE A 101 -1.78 10.67 -11.45
C ILE A 101 -2.34 11.71 -10.46
N THR A 102 -3.64 11.62 -10.14
CA THR A 102 -4.27 12.53 -9.18
C THR A 102 -3.63 12.39 -7.80
N ASN A 103 -3.46 11.15 -7.35
CA ASN A 103 -2.86 10.84 -6.04
C ASN A 103 -1.39 11.29 -5.96
N ALA A 104 -0.63 11.25 -7.06
CA ALA A 104 0.73 11.77 -7.10
C ALA A 104 0.78 13.28 -6.81
N LYS A 105 -0.11 14.07 -7.42
CA LYS A 105 -0.21 15.51 -7.16
C LYS A 105 -0.53 15.81 -5.71
N LEU A 106 -1.45 15.04 -5.12
CA LEU A 106 -1.85 15.20 -3.72
C LEU A 106 -0.78 14.70 -2.76
N PHE A 107 -0.04 13.65 -3.13
CA PHE A 107 1.12 13.16 -2.39
C PHE A 107 2.19 14.24 -2.26
N LEU A 108 2.56 14.91 -3.35
CA LEU A 108 3.50 16.02 -3.35
C LEU A 108 2.99 17.22 -2.52
N ALA A 109 1.68 17.49 -2.53
CA ALA A 109 1.10 18.53 -1.68
C ALA A 109 1.24 18.20 -0.19
N ILE A 110 1.06 16.92 0.18
CA ILE A 110 1.26 16.42 1.56
C ILE A 110 2.74 16.57 1.96
N GLN A 111 3.68 16.17 1.10
CA GLN A 111 5.11 16.34 1.37
C GLN A 111 5.46 17.79 1.64
N LYS A 112 4.90 18.72 0.87
CA LYS A 112 5.12 20.15 1.07
C LYS A 112 4.53 20.67 2.39
N GLU A 113 3.39 20.13 2.83
CA GLU A 113 2.68 20.54 4.04
C GLU A 113 3.32 19.94 5.31
N PHE A 114 3.71 18.67 5.28
CA PHE A 114 4.14 17.90 6.45
C PHE A 114 5.65 17.60 6.48
N GLY A 115 6.39 17.93 5.42
CA GLY A 115 7.80 17.58 5.26
C GLY A 115 8.02 16.24 4.57
N SER A 116 7.18 15.24 4.86
CA SER A 116 7.20 13.92 4.21
C SER A 116 5.82 13.27 4.27
N PHE A 117 5.58 12.29 3.40
CA PHE A 117 4.40 11.45 3.51
C PHE A 117 4.50 10.50 4.72
N TYR A 118 5.72 10.13 5.11
CA TYR A 118 5.99 9.39 6.34
C TYR A 118 5.50 10.16 7.57
N ASP A 119 5.88 11.44 7.73
CA ASP A 119 5.45 12.27 8.85
C ASP A 119 3.95 12.52 8.88
N TYR A 120 3.34 12.73 7.69
CA TYR A 120 1.90 12.81 7.55
C TYR A 120 1.22 11.53 8.04
N THR A 121 1.69 10.35 7.63
CA THR A 121 1.14 9.08 8.06
C THR A 121 1.24 8.92 9.57
N LEU A 122 2.41 9.19 10.17
CA LEU A 122 2.59 9.12 11.62
C LEU A 122 1.72 10.10 12.41
N SER A 123 1.24 11.17 11.80
CA SER A 123 0.35 12.13 12.50
C SER A 123 -0.99 11.52 12.92
N PHE A 124 -1.39 10.37 12.34
CA PHE A 124 -2.61 9.64 12.70
C PHE A 124 -2.38 8.58 13.79
N PHE A 125 -1.14 8.36 14.22
CA PHE A 125 -0.78 7.33 15.17
C PHE A 125 -0.56 7.90 16.58
N PRO A 126 -0.97 7.17 17.64
CA PRO A 126 -0.63 7.51 19.02
C PRO A 126 0.89 7.67 19.18
N ASP A 127 1.30 8.72 19.88
CA ASP A 127 2.72 9.05 20.11
C ASP A 127 3.58 9.10 18.84
N ARG A 128 2.97 9.20 17.66
CA ARG A 128 3.64 9.15 16.34
C ARG A 128 4.53 7.90 16.19
N LYS A 129 4.03 6.74 16.61
CA LYS A 129 4.76 5.47 16.58
C LYS A 129 3.96 4.38 15.86
N PRO A 130 4.63 3.50 15.11
CA PRO A 130 4.00 2.31 14.53
C PRO A 130 3.38 1.41 15.63
N ILE A 131 2.33 0.69 15.24
CA ILE A 131 1.59 -0.23 16.11
C ILE A 131 1.96 -1.67 15.77
N ILE A 132 2.20 -2.50 16.79
CA ILE A 132 2.40 -3.94 16.62
C ILE A 132 1.30 -4.67 17.39
N HIS A 133 0.39 -5.31 16.66
CA HIS A 133 -0.68 -6.11 17.27
C HIS A 133 -0.23 -7.54 17.60
N THR A 134 -0.98 -8.20 18.48
CA THR A 134 -0.73 -9.58 18.86
C THR A 134 -1.96 -10.44 18.56
N PHE A 135 -2.20 -10.68 17.26
CA PHE A 135 -3.25 -11.57 16.79
C PHE A 135 -2.77 -13.03 16.80
N ARG A 136 -3.67 -13.96 17.13
CA ARG A 136 -3.41 -15.40 17.14
C ARG A 136 -3.94 -16.09 15.89
N SER A 137 -4.96 -15.52 15.25
CA SER A 137 -5.59 -16.04 14.05
C SER A 137 -5.83 -14.94 13.01
N LEU A 138 -5.96 -15.33 11.74
CA LEU A 138 -6.30 -14.39 10.66
C LEU A 138 -7.68 -13.76 10.83
N SER A 139 -8.59 -14.45 11.52
CA SER A 139 -9.94 -13.94 11.79
C SER A 139 -9.97 -12.81 12.82
N GLU A 140 -8.91 -12.65 13.61
CA GLU A 140 -8.79 -11.54 14.57
C GLU A 140 -8.30 -10.24 13.90
N ILE A 141 -7.69 -10.33 12.72
CA ILE A 141 -7.20 -9.15 12.00
C ILE A 141 -8.41 -8.37 11.46
N PRO A 142 -8.59 -7.11 11.88
CA PRO A 142 -9.70 -6.30 11.41
C PRO A 142 -9.53 -5.88 9.96
N VAL A 143 -10.59 -5.39 9.35
CA VAL A 143 -10.56 -4.83 7.98
C VAL A 143 -10.21 -3.34 7.95
N SER A 144 -10.15 -2.69 9.11
CA SER A 144 -9.73 -1.29 9.31
C SER A 144 -9.34 -1.07 10.77
N SER A 145 -8.72 0.07 11.05
CA SER A 145 -8.38 0.54 12.40
C SER A 145 -8.75 2.02 12.56
N PRO A 146 -8.77 2.56 13.79
CA PRO A 146 -8.99 4.00 14.00
C PRO A 146 -8.03 4.88 13.19
N GLU A 147 -6.77 4.48 13.05
CA GLU A 147 -5.73 5.19 12.29
C GLU A 147 -6.05 5.17 10.80
N SER A 148 -6.41 4.00 10.24
CA SER A 148 -6.79 3.88 8.83
C SER A 148 -8.08 4.64 8.51
N ASP A 149 -9.05 4.65 9.43
CA ASP A 149 -10.30 5.40 9.28
C ASP A 149 -10.04 6.90 9.26
N ALA A 150 -9.23 7.40 10.19
CA ALA A 150 -8.87 8.82 10.28
C ALA A 150 -8.06 9.26 9.05
N MET A 151 -7.01 8.52 8.69
CA MET A 151 -6.17 8.81 7.53
C MET A 151 -6.95 8.75 6.22
N SER A 152 -7.75 7.71 6.01
CA SER A 152 -8.59 7.58 4.81
C SER A 152 -9.60 8.70 4.69
N LYS A 153 -10.20 9.14 5.80
CA LYS A 153 -11.14 10.28 5.84
C LYS A 153 -10.46 11.58 5.43
N ASP A 154 -9.26 11.86 5.96
CA ASP A 154 -8.49 13.06 5.59
C ASP A 154 -8.02 12.99 4.13
N MET A 155 -7.47 11.87 3.69
CA MET A 155 -7.06 11.67 2.30
C MET A 155 -8.24 11.83 1.32
N LYS A 156 -9.42 11.30 1.66
CA LYS A 156 -10.64 11.50 0.87
C LYS A 156 -11.03 12.97 0.79
N LYS A 157 -10.96 13.71 1.91
CA LYS A 157 -11.23 15.16 1.96
C LYS A 157 -10.24 15.93 1.08
N ARG A 158 -8.97 15.53 1.02
CA ARG A 158 -7.93 16.09 0.15
C ARG A 158 -8.15 15.74 -1.33
N GLY A 159 -8.97 14.73 -1.65
CA GLY A 159 -9.31 14.35 -3.02
C GLY A 159 -8.67 13.05 -3.52
N PHE A 160 -7.95 12.32 -2.69
CA PHE A 160 -7.39 11.00 -3.05
C PHE A 160 -8.49 10.05 -3.55
N LYS A 161 -8.12 9.19 -4.49
CA LYS A 161 -9.01 8.24 -5.15
C LYS A 161 -8.56 6.81 -4.88
N PHE A 162 -9.50 5.87 -4.80
CA PHE A 162 -9.26 4.45 -4.54
C PHE A 162 -8.46 4.17 -3.26
N PHE A 163 -8.63 5.03 -2.25
CA PHE A 163 -7.94 4.90 -0.98
C PHE A 163 -8.95 4.98 0.19
N GLY A 164 -9.93 4.05 0.17
CA GLY A 164 -10.89 3.84 1.27
C GLY A 164 -10.20 3.18 2.48
N THR A 165 -10.90 3.13 3.63
CA THR A 165 -10.29 2.69 4.89
C THR A 165 -9.65 1.30 4.82
N THR A 166 -10.26 0.32 4.15
CA THR A 166 -9.69 -1.02 3.97
C THR A 166 -8.39 -1.00 3.17
N ILE A 167 -8.33 -0.20 2.09
CA ILE A 167 -7.10 -0.03 1.29
C ILE A 167 -6.05 0.74 2.08
N CYS A 168 -6.47 1.76 2.85
CA CYS A 168 -5.58 2.49 3.75
C CYS A 168 -4.97 1.54 4.80
N TYR A 169 -5.81 0.67 5.42
CA TYR A 169 -5.32 -0.31 6.38
C TYR A 169 -4.30 -1.28 5.77
N ALA A 170 -4.58 -1.81 4.56
CA ALA A 170 -3.64 -2.65 3.82
C ALA A 170 -2.33 -1.92 3.51
N HIS A 171 -2.40 -0.64 3.13
CA HIS A 171 -1.21 0.21 2.92
C HIS A 171 -0.41 0.38 4.21
N LEU A 172 -1.06 0.62 5.36
CA LEU A 172 -0.39 0.74 6.65
C LEU A 172 0.29 -0.57 7.08
N GLN A 173 -0.34 -1.73 6.78
CA GLN A 173 0.26 -3.04 6.99
C GLN A 173 1.45 -3.29 6.05
N ALA A 174 1.28 -3.04 4.75
CA ALA A 174 2.33 -3.23 3.74
C ALA A 174 3.58 -2.40 4.04
N SER A 175 3.38 -1.16 4.50
CA SER A 175 4.45 -0.21 4.82
C SER A 175 4.91 -0.25 6.28
N GLY A 176 4.38 -1.17 7.09
CA GLY A 176 4.85 -1.45 8.44
C GLY A 176 4.54 -0.40 9.50
N PHE A 177 3.63 0.55 9.23
CA PHE A 177 3.07 1.40 10.28
C PHE A 177 2.16 0.60 11.23
N ILE A 178 1.55 -0.48 10.70
CA ILE A 178 0.84 -1.49 11.48
C ILE A 178 1.47 -2.85 11.18
N ASN A 179 1.94 -3.54 12.21
CA ASN A 179 2.49 -4.88 12.08
C ASN A 179 1.49 -5.90 12.63
N ASP A 180 0.86 -6.65 11.73
CA ASP A 180 -0.15 -7.66 12.02
C ASP A 180 0.34 -9.09 11.72
N HIS A 181 1.65 -9.30 11.70
CA HIS A 181 2.16 -10.67 11.72
C HIS A 181 1.58 -11.43 12.92
N LEU A 182 1.00 -12.61 12.66
CA LEU A 182 0.43 -13.43 13.72
C LEU A 182 1.49 -13.80 14.77
N LYS A 183 1.04 -14.06 15.99
CA LYS A 183 1.90 -14.34 17.14
C LYS A 183 2.98 -15.38 16.86
N ASP A 184 2.63 -16.44 16.12
CA ASP A 184 3.50 -17.57 15.83
C ASP A 184 4.20 -17.45 14.44
N CYS A 185 4.12 -16.28 13.80
CA CYS A 185 4.80 -16.01 12.54
C CYS A 185 6.29 -15.73 12.77
N ILE A 186 7.16 -16.35 11.95
CA ILE A 186 8.62 -16.16 12.00
C ILE A 186 9.06 -14.72 11.74
N CYS A 187 8.26 -13.95 10.99
CA CYS A 187 8.55 -12.55 10.65
C CYS A 187 8.12 -11.57 11.73
N ARG A 188 7.40 -12.03 12.75
CA ARG A 188 7.02 -11.18 13.86
C ARG A 188 8.24 -10.86 14.72
N LYS A 189 8.63 -9.59 14.73
CA LYS A 189 9.67 -9.13 15.68
C LYS A 189 9.16 -9.23 17.10
N LYS A 190 9.97 -9.79 17.97
CA LYS A 190 9.75 -9.81 19.43
C LYS A 190 9.96 -8.42 20.00
#